data_8416ae034431335cb49b3c0d6372103c
#
_entry.id   8416ae034431335cb49b3c0d6372103c
#
_cell.length_a   1.000
_cell.length_b   1.000
_cell.length_c   1.000
_cell.angle_alpha   90.00
_cell.angle_beta   90.00
_cell.angle_gamma   90.00
#
_symmetry.space_group_name_H-M   'P 1'
#
loop_
_entity.id
_entity.type
_entity.pdbx_description
1 polymer ?
#
loop_
_entity_poly.entity_id
_entity_poly.type
_entity_poly.pdbx_seq_one_letter_code
_entity_poly.pdbx_strand_id
1 'polypeptide(L)'
;LLKEKLLHRWPRSEKGRLKTDDRTFYRFSAVNEKIAAFRNSKFIIESRTLKGFCVGKDGRSRAPLNLFGQITGRTNVSTAINPFGAPRRMRTIIGTDKDHYLVYADWKSQEAVVQAYLSQDKNMIAAINSGDPYLYTAKKVGAVHKDAVRKNVEKERELYKQSFLAIGYGQTPYGLKNKLGISLPNATFIHSQIVRTYNVFQEWSKNIIAKANQRGYFITKYGWKYWLSDREIANPRRLTNWPIQSHGSEILRRAMIDLDERNFEISMIIHDAVLIHCKRKDWRQMRKDIAEIKQVMSDAAEKVIGAPIGVDTEIIKESYVQKKDDKKRWEQLYEKLIKAKSGRIASTREVD
;
A
#
# COMPACT_ATOMS: atom_id res chain seq x y z
N LEU A 1 11.29 -5.99 30.97
CA LEU A 1 9.92 -6.40 31.36
C LEU A 1 9.76 -6.55 32.87
N LEU A 2 10.73 -7.17 33.57
CA LEU A 2 10.69 -7.29 35.03
C LEU A 2 10.72 -5.91 35.71
N LYS A 3 11.68 -5.05 35.38
CA LYS A 3 11.77 -3.68 35.90
C LYS A 3 10.54 -2.83 35.67
N GLU A 4 9.84 -3.05 34.54
CA GLU A 4 8.62 -2.32 34.17
C GLU A 4 7.35 -3.02 34.69
N LYS A 5 7.45 -4.05 35.51
CA LYS A 5 6.33 -4.83 36.08
C LYS A 5 5.33 -5.35 35.02
N LEU A 6 5.81 -5.61 33.80
CA LEU A 6 4.97 -6.06 32.67
C LEU A 6 5.04 -7.55 32.40
N LEU A 7 5.94 -8.28 33.09
CA LEU A 7 6.20 -9.69 32.80
C LEU A 7 4.96 -10.58 32.96
N HIS A 8 4.13 -10.32 33.97
CA HIS A 8 2.90 -11.07 34.24
C HIS A 8 1.78 -10.83 33.20
N ARG A 9 1.81 -9.68 32.53
CA ARG A 9 0.84 -9.31 31.47
C ARG A 9 1.35 -9.61 30.07
N TRP A 10 2.63 -10.04 29.96
CA TRP A 10 3.24 -10.26 28.65
C TRP A 10 2.78 -11.58 28.05
N PRO A 11 2.26 -11.60 26.79
CA PRO A 11 1.79 -12.81 26.14
C PRO A 11 2.89 -13.85 25.98
N ARG A 12 2.52 -15.12 26.12
CA ARG A 12 3.40 -16.26 25.91
C ARG A 12 2.94 -17.06 24.69
N SER A 13 3.87 -17.73 24.05
CA SER A 13 3.60 -18.73 23.02
C SER A 13 3.06 -20.01 23.67
N GLU A 14 2.57 -20.94 22.86
CA GLU A 14 2.12 -22.28 23.29
C GLU A 14 3.22 -23.06 24.05
N LYS A 15 4.50 -22.76 23.74
CA LYS A 15 5.68 -23.34 24.42
C LYS A 15 6.13 -22.52 25.66
N GLY A 16 5.28 -21.65 26.19
CA GLY A 16 5.55 -20.85 27.41
C GLY A 16 6.55 -19.69 27.22
N ARG A 17 7.16 -19.50 26.04
CA ARG A 17 8.12 -18.42 25.78
C ARG A 17 7.39 -17.08 25.61
N LEU A 18 8.03 -15.98 26.04
CA LEU A 18 7.50 -14.63 25.84
C LEU A 18 7.39 -14.34 24.33
N LYS A 19 6.27 -13.81 23.89
CA LYS A 19 6.09 -13.40 22.50
C LYS A 19 6.91 -12.16 22.21
N THR A 20 7.66 -12.17 21.10
CA THR A 20 8.53 -11.09 20.64
C THR A 20 8.15 -10.56 19.26
N ASP A 21 6.92 -10.88 18.81
CA ASP A 21 6.36 -10.36 17.56
C ASP A 21 6.03 -8.86 17.66
N ASP A 22 6.01 -8.18 16.51
CA ASP A 22 5.77 -6.74 16.45
C ASP A 22 4.39 -6.34 17.00
N ARG A 23 3.38 -7.18 16.83
CA ARG A 23 2.02 -6.93 17.35
C ARG A 23 2.00 -6.88 18.88
N THR A 24 2.76 -7.75 19.52
CA THR A 24 2.93 -7.75 20.98
C THR A 24 3.64 -6.47 21.43
N PHE A 25 4.76 -6.12 20.81
CA PHE A 25 5.45 -4.87 21.15
C PHE A 25 4.59 -3.63 20.88
N TYR A 26 3.86 -3.58 19.77
CA TYR A 26 2.94 -2.49 19.44
C TYR A 26 1.89 -2.26 20.54
N ARG A 27 1.27 -3.34 21.00
CA ARG A 27 0.25 -3.26 22.07
C ARG A 27 0.79 -2.65 23.35
N PHE A 28 2.00 -3.02 23.77
CA PHE A 28 2.60 -2.53 25.00
C PHE A 28 3.33 -1.18 24.82
N SER A 29 3.69 -0.81 23.60
CA SER A 29 4.30 0.50 23.32
C SER A 29 3.32 1.67 23.56
N ALA A 30 2.02 1.42 23.52
CA ALA A 30 1.01 2.43 23.82
C ALA A 30 0.94 2.82 25.30
N VAL A 31 1.47 1.98 26.20
CA VAL A 31 1.40 2.17 27.66
C VAL A 31 2.78 2.24 28.33
N ASN A 32 3.87 2.06 27.57
CA ASN A 32 5.23 2.11 28.12
C ASN A 32 6.23 2.61 27.07
N GLU A 33 6.81 3.80 27.32
CA GLU A 33 7.76 4.45 26.40
C GLU A 33 9.04 3.67 26.16
N LYS A 34 9.55 2.91 27.16
CA LYS A 34 10.74 2.07 26.99
C LYS A 34 10.47 0.91 26.03
N ILE A 35 9.26 0.35 26.07
CA ILE A 35 8.84 -0.66 25.11
C ILE A 35 8.70 -0.04 23.71
N ALA A 36 8.18 1.18 23.61
CA ALA A 36 8.11 1.92 22.35
C ALA A 36 9.52 2.17 21.78
N ALA A 37 10.45 2.65 22.60
CA ALA A 37 11.85 2.85 22.22
C ALA A 37 12.52 1.55 21.77
N PHE A 38 12.32 0.45 22.52
CA PHE A 38 12.85 -0.86 22.17
C PHE A 38 12.28 -1.39 20.84
N ARG A 39 10.96 -1.28 20.64
CA ARG A 39 10.31 -1.64 19.38
C ARG A 39 10.90 -0.85 18.20
N ASN A 40 11.05 0.45 18.35
CA ASN A 40 11.66 1.30 17.33
C ASN A 40 13.11 0.91 17.05
N SER A 41 13.91 0.61 18.08
CA SER A 41 15.29 0.14 17.92
C SER A 41 15.36 -1.21 17.20
N LYS A 42 14.52 -2.16 17.61
CA LYS A 42 14.38 -3.47 16.95
C LYS A 42 14.04 -3.32 15.48
N PHE A 43 13.03 -2.51 15.17
CA PHE A 43 12.62 -2.21 13.79
C PHE A 43 13.77 -1.60 12.98
N ILE A 44 14.54 -0.67 13.56
CA ILE A 44 15.70 -0.06 12.91
C ILE A 44 16.79 -1.11 12.62
N ILE A 45 17.06 -2.01 13.56
CA ILE A 45 18.09 -3.05 13.42
C ILE A 45 17.67 -4.07 12.35
N GLU A 46 16.46 -4.60 12.42
CA GLU A 46 15.95 -5.58 11.48
C GLU A 46 15.86 -5.01 10.05
N SER A 47 15.51 -3.72 9.93
CA SER A 47 15.40 -3.05 8.63
C SER A 47 16.75 -2.70 7.98
N ARG A 48 17.89 -2.93 8.64
CA ARG A 48 19.23 -2.70 8.07
C ARG A 48 19.79 -3.87 7.29
N THR A 49 19.08 -4.99 7.22
CA THR A 49 19.57 -6.18 6.56
C THR A 49 19.34 -6.10 5.06
N LEU A 50 20.42 -5.95 4.29
CA LEU A 50 20.42 -6.03 2.81
C LEU A 50 20.70 -7.46 2.30
N LYS A 51 20.74 -8.46 3.19
CA LYS A 51 21.14 -9.85 2.88
C LYS A 51 20.28 -10.54 1.81
N GLY A 52 19.05 -10.08 1.61
CA GLY A 52 18.15 -10.66 0.61
C GLY A 52 18.27 -10.05 -0.78
N PHE A 53 18.94 -8.93 -0.94
CA PHE A 53 19.01 -8.28 -2.24
C PHE A 53 20.07 -8.93 -3.12
N CYS A 54 19.60 -9.72 -4.09
CA CYS A 54 20.45 -10.28 -5.13
C CYS A 54 20.56 -9.29 -6.28
N VAL A 55 21.79 -8.91 -6.61
CA VAL A 55 22.10 -8.04 -7.75
C VAL A 55 22.82 -8.87 -8.79
N GLY A 56 22.33 -8.86 -10.03
CA GLY A 56 22.95 -9.52 -11.16
C GLY A 56 24.28 -8.88 -11.56
N LYS A 57 25.04 -9.53 -12.44
CA LYS A 57 26.30 -8.99 -12.98
C LYS A 57 26.11 -7.66 -13.73
N ASP A 58 24.90 -7.42 -14.22
CA ASP A 58 24.45 -6.19 -14.88
C ASP A 58 24.04 -5.06 -13.91
N GLY A 59 24.24 -5.26 -12.60
CA GLY A 59 23.87 -4.29 -11.58
C GLY A 59 22.36 -4.24 -11.26
N ARG A 60 21.52 -5.07 -11.88
CA ARG A 60 20.06 -5.05 -11.68
C ARG A 60 19.62 -6.06 -10.63
N SER A 61 18.73 -5.64 -9.74
CA SER A 61 18.03 -6.53 -8.81
C SER A 61 16.74 -7.04 -9.45
N ARG A 62 16.52 -8.36 -9.40
CA ARG A 62 15.33 -9.02 -9.93
C ARG A 62 14.65 -9.81 -8.83
N ALA A 63 13.59 -9.25 -8.28
CA ALA A 63 12.78 -9.96 -7.30
C ALA A 63 11.83 -10.92 -8.02
N PRO A 64 11.75 -12.22 -7.62
CA PRO A 64 10.80 -13.15 -8.21
C PRO A 64 9.37 -12.72 -7.91
N LEU A 65 8.57 -12.72 -8.96
CA LEU A 65 7.16 -12.39 -8.93
C LEU A 65 6.34 -13.68 -8.98
N ASN A 66 5.46 -13.87 -8.00
CA ASN A 66 4.43 -14.90 -8.06
C ASN A 66 3.17 -14.27 -8.65
N LEU A 67 3.00 -14.39 -9.95
CA LEU A 67 1.80 -13.94 -10.66
C LEU A 67 0.59 -14.71 -10.13
N PHE A 68 -0.51 -13.98 -9.87
CA PHE A 68 -1.72 -14.55 -9.27
C PHE A 68 -1.50 -15.20 -7.89
N GLY A 69 -0.44 -14.81 -7.17
CA GLY A 69 -0.08 -15.39 -5.87
C GLY A 69 -1.07 -15.10 -4.73
N GLN A 70 -2.08 -14.26 -4.96
CA GLN A 70 -3.16 -13.99 -4.03
C GLN A 70 -4.51 -14.39 -4.62
N ILE A 71 -5.47 -14.72 -3.74
CA ILE A 71 -6.85 -15.08 -4.15
C ILE A 71 -7.56 -14.00 -4.96
N THR A 72 -7.15 -12.75 -4.82
CA THR A 72 -7.63 -11.59 -5.60
C THR A 72 -6.93 -11.43 -6.96
N GLY A 73 -6.07 -12.38 -7.33
CA GLY A 73 -5.27 -12.30 -8.55
C GLY A 73 -4.14 -11.27 -8.49
N ARG A 74 -3.85 -10.68 -7.33
CA ARG A 74 -2.70 -9.80 -7.16
C ARG A 74 -1.39 -10.58 -7.23
N THR A 75 -0.40 -9.95 -7.83
CA THR A 75 0.98 -10.46 -7.83
C THR A 75 1.54 -10.38 -6.42
N ASN A 76 2.15 -11.46 -5.96
CA ASN A 76 2.89 -11.50 -4.72
C ASN A 76 4.39 -11.45 -4.98
N VAL A 77 5.09 -10.61 -4.23
CA VAL A 77 6.55 -10.46 -4.31
C VAL A 77 7.13 -10.89 -2.98
N SER A 78 8.18 -11.70 -3.00
CA SER A 78 8.89 -12.03 -1.77
C SER A 78 9.44 -10.76 -1.13
N THR A 79 8.92 -10.40 0.05
CA THR A 79 9.31 -9.18 0.77
C THR A 79 10.78 -9.17 1.18
N ALA A 80 11.39 -10.36 1.36
CA ALA A 80 12.78 -10.51 1.76
C ALA A 80 13.78 -10.05 0.69
N ILE A 81 13.40 -10.13 -0.58
CA ILE A 81 14.25 -9.81 -1.75
C ILE A 81 13.70 -8.67 -2.60
N ASN A 82 12.56 -8.11 -2.24
CA ASN A 82 11.97 -6.98 -2.95
C ASN A 82 12.56 -5.65 -2.45
N PRO A 83 13.28 -4.86 -3.27
CA PRO A 83 13.82 -3.56 -2.88
C PRO A 83 12.75 -2.60 -2.36
N PHE A 84 11.53 -2.66 -2.89
CA PHE A 84 10.39 -1.86 -2.43
C PHE A 84 9.75 -2.38 -1.13
N GLY A 85 10.05 -3.61 -0.71
CA GLY A 85 9.75 -4.14 0.62
C GLY A 85 10.66 -3.56 1.72
N ALA A 86 11.80 -2.99 1.34
CA ALA A 86 12.71 -2.33 2.26
C ALA A 86 12.08 -1.08 2.88
N PRO A 87 12.49 -0.70 4.10
CA PRO A 87 12.10 0.57 4.69
C PRO A 87 12.38 1.74 3.75
N ARG A 88 11.46 2.70 3.72
CA ARG A 88 11.51 3.84 2.79
C ARG A 88 12.89 4.50 2.69
N ARG A 89 13.58 4.69 3.83
CA ARG A 89 14.93 5.28 3.88
C ARG A 89 16.00 4.46 3.15
N MET A 90 15.77 3.18 2.91
CA MET A 90 16.70 2.31 2.18
C MET A 90 16.36 2.19 0.70
N ARG A 91 15.21 2.66 0.28
CA ARG A 91 14.81 2.61 -1.13
C ARG A 91 15.65 3.53 -2.02
N THR A 92 16.44 4.43 -1.44
CA THR A 92 17.45 5.24 -2.16
C THR A 92 18.53 4.41 -2.85
N ILE A 93 18.69 3.12 -2.51
CA ILE A 93 19.53 2.19 -3.29
C ILE A 93 18.92 1.85 -4.66
N ILE A 94 17.61 2.06 -4.84
CA ILE A 94 16.94 1.86 -6.11
C ILE A 94 17.26 3.06 -6.98
N GLY A 95 17.88 2.82 -8.11
CA GLY A 95 18.28 3.87 -9.02
C GLY A 95 18.28 3.41 -10.47
N THR A 96 18.80 4.25 -11.32
CA THR A 96 18.99 4.00 -12.74
C THR A 96 20.35 4.53 -13.19
N ASP A 97 20.82 4.09 -14.35
CA ASP A 97 22.04 4.61 -14.99
C ASP A 97 21.83 6.04 -15.54
N LYS A 98 22.91 6.62 -16.06
CA LYS A 98 22.90 8.02 -16.54
C LYS A 98 22.05 8.23 -17.79
N ASP A 99 21.86 7.19 -18.58
CA ASP A 99 21.16 7.22 -19.87
C ASP A 99 19.67 6.94 -19.74
N HIS A 100 19.20 6.65 -18.52
CA HIS A 100 17.82 6.31 -18.25
C HIS A 100 17.24 7.13 -17.09
N TYR A 101 15.93 7.04 -16.94
CA TYR A 101 15.17 7.49 -15.77
C TYR A 101 14.05 6.47 -15.48
N LEU A 102 13.59 6.43 -14.23
CA LEU A 102 12.45 5.62 -13.86
C LEU A 102 11.21 6.50 -13.67
N VAL A 103 10.08 6.02 -14.11
CA VAL A 103 8.77 6.61 -13.84
C VAL A 103 8.04 5.68 -12.88
N TYR A 104 7.82 6.14 -11.65
CA TYR A 104 6.90 5.50 -10.71
C TYR A 104 5.51 6.06 -10.99
N ALA A 105 4.59 5.22 -11.44
CA ALA A 105 3.22 5.60 -11.78
C ALA A 105 2.21 4.85 -10.90
N ASP A 106 1.29 5.57 -10.25
CA ASP A 106 0.34 5.05 -9.28
C ASP A 106 -1.05 5.65 -9.50
N TRP A 107 -2.10 4.84 -9.38
CA TRP A 107 -3.48 5.34 -9.51
C TRP A 107 -3.92 6.11 -8.27
N LYS A 108 -4.58 7.23 -8.51
CA LYS A 108 -5.15 8.05 -7.43
C LYS A 108 -6.34 7.35 -6.78
N SER A 109 -6.20 6.97 -5.51
CA SER A 109 -7.30 6.39 -4.74
C SER A 109 -8.01 5.22 -5.46
N GLN A 110 -7.26 4.34 -6.15
CA GLN A 110 -7.79 3.26 -6.97
C GLN A 110 -8.93 2.51 -6.30
N GLU A 111 -8.73 2.06 -5.05
CA GLU A 111 -9.74 1.29 -4.32
C GLU A 111 -11.06 2.05 -4.12
N ALA A 112 -10.99 3.36 -3.84
CA ALA A 112 -12.19 4.18 -3.68
C ALA A 112 -12.94 4.37 -5.02
N VAL A 113 -12.20 4.53 -6.12
CA VAL A 113 -12.79 4.63 -7.46
C VAL A 113 -13.44 3.31 -7.85
N VAL A 114 -12.76 2.18 -7.64
CA VAL A 114 -13.30 0.84 -7.90
C VAL A 114 -14.59 0.60 -7.10
N GLN A 115 -14.62 0.97 -5.81
CA GLN A 115 -15.82 0.89 -4.97
C GLN A 115 -16.98 1.70 -5.56
N ALA A 116 -16.71 2.95 -5.92
CA ALA A 116 -17.73 3.88 -6.45
C ALA A 116 -18.36 3.36 -7.76
N TYR A 117 -17.53 2.94 -8.69
CA TYR A 117 -18.01 2.57 -10.03
C TYR A 117 -18.54 1.14 -10.12
N LEU A 118 -18.05 0.19 -9.32
CA LEU A 118 -18.69 -1.13 -9.25
C LEU A 118 -20.04 -1.10 -8.55
N SER A 119 -20.22 -0.26 -7.54
CA SER A 119 -21.49 -0.12 -6.82
C SER A 119 -22.48 0.85 -7.48
N GLN A 120 -22.00 1.74 -8.35
CA GLN A 120 -22.77 2.85 -8.91
C GLN A 120 -23.35 3.78 -7.83
N ASP A 121 -22.66 3.89 -6.67
CA ASP A 121 -23.07 4.79 -5.59
C ASP A 121 -22.81 6.25 -6.00
N LYS A 122 -23.86 6.99 -6.24
CA LYS A 122 -23.80 8.40 -6.69
C LYS A 122 -23.06 9.30 -5.71
N ASN A 123 -23.16 9.04 -4.40
CA ASN A 123 -22.44 9.80 -3.37
C ASN A 123 -20.94 9.50 -3.41
N MET A 124 -20.55 8.24 -3.62
CA MET A 124 -19.14 7.88 -3.82
C MET A 124 -18.58 8.48 -5.11
N ILE A 125 -19.32 8.40 -6.21
CA ILE A 125 -18.92 9.01 -7.48
C ILE A 125 -18.73 10.52 -7.33
N ALA A 126 -19.65 11.21 -6.63
CA ALA A 126 -19.50 12.63 -6.33
C ALA A 126 -18.26 12.91 -5.46
N ALA A 127 -17.95 12.03 -4.50
CA ALA A 127 -16.74 12.13 -3.69
C ALA A 127 -15.47 11.98 -4.55
N ILE A 128 -15.42 11.02 -5.47
CA ILE A 128 -14.31 10.84 -6.41
C ILE A 128 -14.14 12.08 -7.31
N ASN A 129 -15.22 12.58 -7.88
CA ASN A 129 -15.21 13.74 -8.78
C ASN A 129 -14.79 15.04 -8.07
N SER A 130 -14.85 15.11 -6.74
CA SER A 130 -14.34 16.24 -5.96
C SER A 130 -12.81 16.34 -5.96
N GLY A 131 -12.09 15.32 -6.41
CA GLY A 131 -10.63 15.22 -6.42
C GLY A 131 -10.01 14.73 -5.11
N ASP A 132 -10.70 14.82 -3.97
CA ASP A 132 -10.29 14.26 -2.67
C ASP A 132 -11.46 13.60 -1.97
N PRO A 133 -11.74 12.32 -2.24
CA PRO A 133 -12.91 11.62 -1.71
C PRO A 133 -12.95 11.58 -0.18
N TYR A 134 -11.81 11.60 0.44
CA TYR A 134 -11.71 11.50 1.91
C TYR A 134 -12.03 12.83 2.58
N LEU A 135 -11.55 13.94 2.03
CA LEU A 135 -11.93 15.28 2.49
C LEU A 135 -13.40 15.55 2.20
N TYR A 136 -13.89 15.16 1.01
CA TYR A 136 -15.31 15.26 0.68
C TYR A 136 -16.18 14.50 1.69
N THR A 137 -15.80 13.27 2.04
CA THR A 137 -16.50 12.46 3.05
C THR A 137 -16.53 13.20 4.40
N ALA A 138 -15.39 13.70 4.88
CA ALA A 138 -15.31 14.43 6.14
C ALA A 138 -16.22 15.67 6.16
N LYS A 139 -16.30 16.42 5.04
CA LYS A 139 -17.21 17.55 4.86
C LYS A 139 -18.67 17.12 4.85
N LYS A 140 -18.99 16.08 4.07
CA LYS A 140 -20.36 15.58 3.89
C LYS A 140 -20.99 15.11 5.19
N VAL A 141 -20.20 14.52 6.09
CA VAL A 141 -20.67 14.05 7.40
C VAL A 141 -20.58 15.13 8.50
N GLY A 142 -20.14 16.34 8.16
CA GLY A 142 -20.02 17.44 9.11
C GLY A 142 -18.85 17.36 10.09
N ALA A 143 -17.86 16.50 9.81
CA ALA A 143 -16.67 16.37 10.65
C ALA A 143 -15.70 17.56 10.50
N VAL A 144 -15.75 18.24 9.37
CA VAL A 144 -15.02 19.46 9.09
C VAL A 144 -15.93 20.46 8.36
N HIS A 145 -15.59 21.74 8.44
CA HIS A 145 -16.37 22.77 7.75
C HIS A 145 -16.40 22.55 6.24
N LYS A 146 -17.51 22.93 5.58
CA LYS A 146 -17.69 22.75 4.13
C LYS A 146 -16.59 23.41 3.28
N ASP A 147 -16.05 24.53 3.74
CA ASP A 147 -15.00 25.29 3.06
C ASP A 147 -13.58 24.90 3.51
N ALA A 148 -13.44 23.87 4.37
CA ALA A 148 -12.14 23.43 4.83
C ALA A 148 -11.24 23.00 3.65
N VAL A 149 -9.97 23.42 3.69
CA VAL A 149 -8.96 23.00 2.73
C VAL A 149 -8.06 21.94 3.37
N ARG A 150 -7.58 20.99 2.56
CA ARG A 150 -6.78 19.84 3.00
C ARG A 150 -5.68 20.24 3.99
N LYS A 151 -4.95 21.32 3.72
CA LYS A 151 -3.81 21.80 4.53
C LYS A 151 -4.19 22.03 6.00
N ASN A 152 -5.43 22.44 6.26
CA ASN A 152 -5.88 22.82 7.59
C ASN A 152 -6.51 21.66 8.39
N VAL A 153 -6.90 20.57 7.70
CA VAL A 153 -7.66 19.44 8.28
C VAL A 153 -7.05 18.09 7.89
N GLU A 154 -5.72 18.03 7.77
CA GLU A 154 -5.02 16.82 7.33
C GLU A 154 -5.22 15.63 8.29
N LYS A 155 -5.36 15.88 9.60
CA LYS A 155 -5.62 14.85 10.61
C LYS A 155 -7.00 14.22 10.44
N GLU A 156 -8.02 15.06 10.30
CA GLU A 156 -9.40 14.65 10.06
C GLU A 156 -9.52 13.92 8.73
N ARG A 157 -8.92 14.48 7.70
CA ARG A 157 -8.86 13.85 6.38
C ARG A 157 -8.22 12.45 6.43
N GLU A 158 -7.10 12.30 7.12
CA GLU A 158 -6.43 10.99 7.25
C GLU A 158 -7.27 10.01 8.07
N LEU A 159 -7.95 10.48 9.13
CA LEU A 159 -8.91 9.68 9.90
C LEU A 159 -10.03 9.17 9.00
N TYR A 160 -10.63 10.04 8.18
CA TYR A 160 -11.71 9.65 7.27
C TYR A 160 -11.22 8.78 6.12
N LYS A 161 -9.99 8.95 5.62
CA LYS A 161 -9.36 8.04 4.66
C LYS A 161 -9.24 6.63 5.21
N GLN A 162 -8.67 6.49 6.40
CA GLN A 162 -8.50 5.19 7.02
C GLN A 162 -9.85 4.54 7.37
N SER A 163 -10.83 5.34 7.80
CA SER A 163 -12.18 4.87 8.10
C SER A 163 -12.93 4.43 6.84
N PHE A 164 -12.90 5.24 5.78
CA PHE A 164 -13.53 4.93 4.50
C PHE A 164 -13.04 3.60 3.94
N LEU A 165 -11.73 3.42 3.85
CA LEU A 165 -11.13 2.19 3.36
C LEU A 165 -11.44 0.99 4.27
N ALA A 166 -11.34 1.17 5.59
CA ALA A 166 -11.62 0.11 6.55
C ALA A 166 -13.08 -0.38 6.49
N ILE A 167 -14.03 0.56 6.40
CA ILE A 167 -15.47 0.26 6.29
C ILE A 167 -15.77 -0.37 4.92
N GLY A 168 -15.14 0.11 3.86
CA GLY A 168 -15.20 -0.52 2.54
C GLY A 168 -14.74 -1.98 2.54
N TYR A 169 -13.88 -2.35 3.49
CA TYR A 169 -13.42 -3.73 3.72
C TYR A 169 -14.23 -4.49 4.78
N GLY A 170 -15.40 -3.99 5.15
CA GLY A 170 -16.29 -4.64 6.09
C GLY A 170 -15.85 -4.55 7.56
N GLN A 171 -14.99 -3.59 7.92
CA GLN A 171 -14.61 -3.36 9.32
C GLN A 171 -15.83 -2.92 10.14
N THR A 172 -16.00 -3.55 11.31
CA THR A 172 -17.00 -3.15 12.30
C THR A 172 -16.54 -1.94 13.12
N PRO A 173 -17.42 -1.26 13.87
CA PRO A 173 -17.03 -0.19 14.79
C PRO A 173 -15.93 -0.62 15.78
N TYR A 174 -15.99 -1.85 16.29
CA TYR A 174 -14.97 -2.39 17.18
C TYR A 174 -13.61 -2.58 16.47
N GLY A 175 -13.63 -3.08 15.24
CA GLY A 175 -12.43 -3.18 14.41
C GLY A 175 -11.83 -1.81 14.10
N LEU A 176 -12.68 -0.83 13.81
CA LEU A 176 -12.28 0.55 13.54
C LEU A 176 -11.63 1.21 14.77
N LYS A 177 -12.25 1.06 15.96
CA LYS A 177 -11.66 1.47 17.24
C LYS A 177 -10.23 0.97 17.40
N ASN A 178 -10.03 -0.34 17.23
CA ASN A 178 -8.71 -0.96 17.43
C ASN A 178 -7.69 -0.54 16.39
N LYS A 179 -8.11 -0.32 15.15
CA LYS A 179 -7.26 0.12 14.04
C LYS A 179 -6.79 1.56 14.21
N LEU A 180 -7.69 2.45 14.62
CA LEU A 180 -7.44 3.88 14.68
C LEU A 180 -7.04 4.38 16.08
N GLY A 181 -7.16 3.55 17.12
CA GLY A 181 -6.86 3.96 18.49
C GLY A 181 -7.83 4.98 19.07
N ILE A 182 -9.09 5.02 18.56
CA ILE A 182 -10.15 5.94 19.01
C ILE A 182 -11.13 5.26 19.97
N SER A 183 -11.97 6.03 20.66
CA SER A 183 -13.02 5.48 21.53
C SER A 183 -14.08 4.71 20.73
N LEU A 184 -14.75 3.74 21.35
CA LEU A 184 -15.81 2.99 20.70
C LEU A 184 -17.00 3.88 20.28
N PRO A 185 -17.47 4.86 21.07
CA PRO A 185 -18.50 5.79 20.63
C PRO A 185 -18.12 6.55 19.36
N ASN A 186 -16.88 7.07 19.30
CA ASN A 186 -16.38 7.78 18.12
C ASN A 186 -16.29 6.85 16.90
N ALA A 187 -15.79 5.62 17.08
CA ALA A 187 -15.72 4.63 16.01
C ALA A 187 -17.12 4.27 15.48
N THR A 188 -18.10 4.11 16.39
CA THR A 188 -19.50 3.83 16.04
C THR A 188 -20.13 5.01 15.29
N PHE A 189 -19.89 6.23 15.75
CA PHE A 189 -20.37 7.45 15.09
C PHE A 189 -19.82 7.55 13.66
N ILE A 190 -18.49 7.50 13.48
CA ILE A 190 -17.85 7.58 12.16
C ILE A 190 -18.35 6.48 11.25
N HIS A 191 -18.43 5.24 11.76
CA HIS A 191 -18.91 4.09 11.00
C HIS A 191 -20.34 4.31 10.50
N SER A 192 -21.26 4.71 11.40
CA SER A 192 -22.67 4.94 11.04
C SER A 192 -22.84 6.05 10.01
N GLN A 193 -22.07 7.13 10.10
CA GLN A 193 -22.10 8.23 9.14
C GLN A 193 -21.63 7.79 7.76
N ILE A 194 -20.52 7.07 7.66
CA ILE A 194 -20.00 6.57 6.38
C ILE A 194 -20.95 5.56 5.75
N VAL A 195 -21.46 4.59 6.52
CA VAL A 195 -22.41 3.58 6.05
C VAL A 195 -23.70 4.22 5.54
N ARG A 196 -24.22 5.23 6.24
CA ARG A 196 -25.42 5.98 5.81
C ARG A 196 -25.16 6.79 4.54
N THR A 197 -24.01 7.45 4.46
CA THR A 197 -23.64 8.28 3.30
C THR A 197 -23.48 7.45 2.04
N TYR A 198 -22.93 6.24 2.16
CA TYR A 198 -22.63 5.33 1.05
C TYR A 198 -23.44 4.04 1.15
N ASN A 199 -24.74 4.18 1.39
CA ASN A 199 -25.64 3.04 1.60
C ASN A 199 -25.78 2.16 0.34
N VAL A 200 -25.73 2.73 -0.85
CA VAL A 200 -25.80 1.99 -2.11
C VAL A 200 -24.59 1.04 -2.25
N PHE A 201 -23.39 1.51 -1.92
CA PHE A 201 -22.21 0.65 -1.87
C PHE A 201 -22.37 -0.48 -0.85
N GLN A 202 -22.89 -0.17 0.34
CA GLN A 202 -23.07 -1.19 1.39
C GLN A 202 -24.06 -2.29 0.94
N GLU A 203 -25.11 -1.91 0.28
CA GLU A 203 -26.12 -2.83 -0.24
C GLU A 203 -25.57 -3.65 -1.42
N TRP A 204 -24.86 -3.02 -2.35
CA TRP A 204 -24.12 -3.68 -3.42
C TRP A 204 -23.16 -4.73 -2.87
N SER A 205 -22.37 -4.38 -1.84
CA SER A 205 -21.40 -5.29 -1.22
C SER A 205 -22.07 -6.53 -0.62
N LYS A 206 -23.19 -6.36 0.07
CA LYS A 206 -23.98 -7.47 0.60
C LYS A 206 -24.54 -8.37 -0.53
N ASN A 207 -25.07 -7.76 -1.57
CA ASN A 207 -25.67 -8.47 -2.69
C ASN A 207 -24.65 -9.27 -3.49
N ILE A 208 -23.44 -8.72 -3.73
CA ILE A 208 -22.41 -9.45 -4.47
C ILE A 208 -21.88 -10.66 -3.69
N ILE A 209 -21.78 -10.53 -2.36
CA ILE A 209 -21.40 -11.64 -1.46
C ILE A 209 -22.51 -12.70 -1.47
N ALA A 210 -23.77 -12.32 -1.34
CA ALA A 210 -24.90 -13.24 -1.38
C ALA A 210 -24.96 -14.03 -2.69
N LYS A 211 -24.80 -13.33 -3.82
CA LYS A 211 -24.71 -13.95 -5.15
C LYS A 211 -23.54 -14.91 -5.28
N ALA A 212 -22.38 -14.55 -4.72
CA ALA A 212 -21.21 -15.42 -4.75
C ALA A 212 -21.40 -16.67 -3.88
N ASN A 213 -22.01 -16.54 -2.71
CA ASN A 213 -22.35 -17.68 -1.86
C ASN A 213 -23.35 -18.65 -2.55
N GLN A 214 -24.34 -18.08 -3.23
CA GLN A 214 -25.35 -18.90 -3.93
C GLN A 214 -24.74 -19.72 -5.08
N ARG A 215 -23.81 -19.15 -5.85
CA ARG A 215 -23.20 -19.81 -7.01
C ARG A 215 -21.88 -20.53 -6.70
N GLY A 216 -21.33 -20.37 -5.48
CA GLY A 216 -20.10 -20.98 -5.04
C GLY A 216 -18.81 -20.29 -5.49
N TYR A 217 -18.88 -19.12 -6.16
CA TYR A 217 -17.69 -18.42 -6.61
C TYR A 217 -17.92 -16.92 -6.82
N PHE A 218 -16.83 -16.14 -6.73
CA PHE A 218 -16.75 -14.79 -7.28
C PHE A 218 -16.24 -14.81 -8.71
N ILE A 219 -16.57 -13.79 -9.49
CA ILE A 219 -16.05 -13.57 -10.84
C ILE A 219 -15.89 -12.08 -11.10
N THR A 220 -14.77 -11.71 -11.73
CA THR A 220 -14.52 -10.35 -12.22
C THR A 220 -15.06 -10.15 -13.62
N LYS A 221 -14.99 -8.91 -14.12
CA LYS A 221 -15.43 -8.57 -15.49
C LYS A 221 -14.67 -9.35 -16.58
N TYR A 222 -13.37 -9.59 -16.39
CA TYR A 222 -12.53 -10.34 -17.33
C TYR A 222 -12.47 -11.85 -17.05
N GLY A 223 -13.35 -12.36 -16.17
CA GLY A 223 -13.53 -13.78 -15.99
C GLY A 223 -12.64 -14.45 -14.96
N TRP A 224 -11.83 -13.69 -14.18
CA TRP A 224 -11.11 -14.26 -13.06
C TRP A 224 -12.08 -14.81 -12.03
N LYS A 225 -12.04 -16.12 -11.79
CA LYS A 225 -12.92 -16.80 -10.85
C LYS A 225 -12.18 -17.17 -9.57
N TYR A 226 -12.86 -16.99 -8.44
CA TYR A 226 -12.43 -17.49 -7.16
C TYR A 226 -13.51 -18.36 -6.56
N TRP A 227 -13.22 -19.66 -6.43
CA TRP A 227 -14.13 -20.64 -5.84
C TRP A 227 -14.11 -20.55 -4.32
N LEU A 228 -15.28 -20.50 -3.72
CA LEU A 228 -15.43 -20.36 -2.27
C LEU A 228 -15.25 -21.72 -1.58
N SER A 229 -14.48 -21.74 -0.52
CA SER A 229 -14.43 -22.85 0.41
C SER A 229 -15.59 -22.79 1.44
N ASP A 230 -15.95 -23.91 2.04
CA ASP A 230 -16.99 -23.97 3.09
C ASP A 230 -16.71 -22.98 4.24
N ARG A 231 -15.43 -22.81 4.59
CA ARG A 231 -15.00 -21.86 5.62
C ARG A 231 -15.28 -20.40 5.24
N GLU A 232 -15.20 -20.07 3.98
CA GLU A 232 -15.45 -18.71 3.47
C GLU A 232 -16.93 -18.44 3.33
N ILE A 233 -17.70 -19.43 2.92
CA ILE A 233 -19.17 -19.37 2.91
C ILE A 233 -19.68 -19.11 4.32
N ALA A 234 -19.09 -19.78 5.33
CA ALA A 234 -19.42 -19.58 6.74
C ALA A 234 -18.96 -18.22 7.31
N ASN A 235 -17.97 -17.55 6.68
CA ASN A 235 -17.45 -16.26 7.13
C ASN A 235 -17.29 -15.25 5.98
N PRO A 236 -18.38 -14.73 5.42
CA PRO A 236 -18.40 -13.91 4.22
C PRO A 236 -17.70 -12.55 4.37
N ARG A 237 -17.43 -12.09 5.60
CA ARG A 237 -16.71 -10.83 5.83
C ARG A 237 -15.29 -10.81 5.25
N ARG A 238 -14.65 -11.98 5.14
CA ARG A 238 -13.33 -12.12 4.51
C ARG A 238 -13.35 -11.78 3.02
N LEU A 239 -14.54 -11.84 2.42
CA LEU A 239 -14.75 -11.72 1.00
C LEU A 239 -15.21 -10.32 0.55
N THR A 240 -15.56 -9.45 1.50
CA THR A 240 -16.06 -8.10 1.22
C THR A 240 -15.09 -7.30 0.34
N ASN A 241 -13.81 -7.53 0.52
CA ASN A 241 -12.73 -6.85 -0.20
C ASN A 241 -12.38 -7.49 -1.54
N TRP A 242 -12.79 -8.75 -1.76
CA TRP A 242 -12.37 -9.51 -2.94
C TRP A 242 -12.75 -8.81 -4.27
N PRO A 243 -13.99 -8.35 -4.48
CA PRO A 243 -14.37 -7.72 -5.74
C PRO A 243 -13.55 -6.47 -6.06
N ILE A 244 -13.23 -5.67 -5.03
CA ILE A 244 -12.50 -4.42 -5.19
C ILE A 244 -11.04 -4.70 -5.55
N GLN A 245 -10.38 -5.57 -4.79
CA GLN A 245 -8.97 -5.89 -5.02
C GLN A 245 -8.76 -6.67 -6.31
N SER A 246 -9.67 -7.56 -6.68
CA SER A 246 -9.55 -8.34 -7.91
C SER A 246 -9.69 -7.47 -9.16
N HIS A 247 -10.64 -6.52 -9.18
CA HIS A 247 -10.73 -5.57 -10.29
C HIS A 247 -9.53 -4.61 -10.32
N GLY A 248 -8.98 -4.20 -9.15
CA GLY A 248 -7.71 -3.48 -9.10
C GLY A 248 -6.55 -4.26 -9.72
N SER A 249 -6.51 -5.57 -9.50
CA SER A 249 -5.52 -6.45 -10.15
C SER A 249 -5.71 -6.56 -11.66
N GLU A 250 -6.95 -6.56 -12.13
CA GLU A 250 -7.26 -6.57 -13.58
C GLU A 250 -6.85 -5.26 -14.24
N ILE A 251 -7.10 -4.12 -13.58
CA ILE A 251 -6.65 -2.81 -14.04
C ILE A 251 -5.13 -2.81 -14.22
N LEU A 252 -4.40 -3.30 -13.23
CA LEU A 252 -2.94 -3.38 -13.28
C LEU A 252 -2.47 -4.26 -14.44
N ARG A 253 -3.02 -5.48 -14.59
CA ARG A 253 -2.65 -6.38 -15.68
C ARG A 253 -2.97 -5.80 -17.05
N ARG A 254 -4.13 -5.16 -17.18
CA ARG A 254 -4.50 -4.49 -18.45
C ARG A 254 -3.52 -3.35 -18.78
N ALA A 255 -3.19 -2.53 -17.79
CA ALA A 255 -2.22 -1.45 -17.97
C ALA A 255 -0.83 -1.97 -18.36
N MET A 256 -0.39 -3.08 -17.77
CA MET A 256 0.90 -3.69 -18.12
C MET A 256 0.91 -4.17 -19.57
N ILE A 257 -0.15 -4.82 -20.03
CA ILE A 257 -0.26 -5.27 -21.43
C ILE A 257 -0.25 -4.06 -22.37
N ASP A 258 -1.07 -3.03 -22.07
CA ASP A 258 -1.17 -1.83 -22.90
C ASP A 258 0.13 -1.01 -22.92
N LEU A 259 0.92 -1.02 -21.84
CA LEU A 259 2.24 -0.39 -21.78
C LEU A 259 3.29 -1.17 -22.57
N ASP A 260 3.31 -2.50 -22.45
CA ASP A 260 4.23 -3.38 -23.18
C ASP A 260 4.00 -3.30 -24.69
N GLU A 261 2.74 -3.30 -25.15
CA GLU A 261 2.36 -3.10 -26.55
C GLU A 261 2.86 -1.76 -27.13
N ARG A 262 3.14 -0.77 -26.27
CA ARG A 262 3.74 0.53 -26.63
C ARG A 262 5.25 0.60 -26.40
N ASN A 263 5.88 -0.55 -26.15
CA ASN A 263 7.32 -0.68 -25.94
C ASN A 263 7.85 0.08 -24.69
N PHE A 264 7.02 0.23 -23.65
CA PHE A 264 7.50 0.68 -22.36
C PHE A 264 8.13 -0.47 -21.56
N GLU A 265 9.38 -0.31 -21.13
CA GLU A 265 10.08 -1.33 -20.32
C GLU A 265 9.56 -1.29 -18.86
N ILE A 266 8.77 -2.28 -18.47
CA ILE A 266 8.27 -2.41 -17.11
C ILE A 266 9.34 -3.04 -16.23
N SER A 267 9.90 -2.26 -15.32
CA SER A 267 10.94 -2.73 -14.39
C SER A 267 10.38 -3.45 -13.19
N MET A 268 9.25 -3.02 -12.65
CA MET A 268 8.68 -3.58 -11.43
C MET A 268 7.19 -3.25 -11.28
N ILE A 269 6.48 -4.17 -10.64
CA ILE A 269 5.13 -3.94 -10.11
C ILE A 269 5.24 -3.72 -8.61
N ILE A 270 4.60 -2.67 -8.09
CA ILE A 270 4.67 -2.30 -6.69
C ILE A 270 3.24 -2.09 -6.18
N HIS A 271 2.64 -3.14 -5.61
CA HIS A 271 1.24 -3.14 -5.20
C HIS A 271 0.28 -2.78 -6.36
N ASP A 272 -0.20 -1.57 -6.39
CA ASP A 272 -1.12 -1.01 -7.40
C ASP A 272 -0.39 0.03 -8.30
N ALA A 273 0.94 0.06 -8.29
CA ALA A 273 1.77 0.96 -9.06
C ALA A 273 2.71 0.21 -10.01
N VAL A 274 3.19 0.91 -11.03
CA VAL A 274 4.15 0.38 -12.01
C VAL A 274 5.39 1.24 -11.99
N LEU A 275 6.56 0.61 -11.99
CA LEU A 275 7.85 1.25 -12.20
C LEU A 275 8.30 0.99 -13.64
N ILE A 276 8.48 2.05 -14.41
CA ILE A 276 8.78 1.99 -15.83
C ILE A 276 10.17 2.56 -16.04
N HIS A 277 11.00 1.84 -16.79
CA HIS A 277 12.35 2.24 -17.17
C HIS A 277 12.33 2.90 -18.54
N CYS A 278 12.71 4.16 -18.59
CA CYS A 278 12.65 4.99 -19.78
C CYS A 278 14.03 5.48 -20.18
N LYS A 279 14.35 5.42 -21.47
CA LYS A 279 15.57 6.02 -22.01
C LYS A 279 15.53 7.54 -21.90
N ARG A 280 16.59 8.13 -21.41
CA ARG A 280 16.71 9.58 -21.28
C ARG A 280 16.73 10.22 -22.67
N LYS A 281 15.82 11.14 -22.88
CA LYS A 281 15.62 11.91 -24.11
C LYS A 281 15.57 13.40 -23.75
N ASP A 282 15.33 14.24 -24.73
CA ASP A 282 15.05 15.64 -24.43
C ASP A 282 13.79 15.81 -23.55
N TRP A 283 13.68 16.94 -22.91
CA TRP A 283 12.59 17.24 -21.97
C TRP A 283 11.18 17.17 -22.58
N ARG A 284 11.03 17.52 -23.86
CA ARG A 284 9.72 17.48 -24.52
C ARG A 284 9.27 16.03 -24.73
N GLN A 285 10.19 15.17 -25.15
CA GLN A 285 9.88 13.74 -25.32
C GLN A 285 9.63 13.05 -23.98
N MET A 286 10.38 13.37 -22.92
CA MET A 286 10.11 12.83 -21.59
C MET A 286 8.71 13.21 -21.09
N ARG A 287 8.25 14.43 -21.36
CA ARG A 287 6.87 14.85 -21.03
C ARG A 287 5.81 14.05 -21.80
N LYS A 288 6.06 13.78 -23.09
CA LYS A 288 5.16 12.96 -23.91
C LYS A 288 5.09 11.54 -23.39
N ASP A 289 6.24 10.90 -23.12
CA ASP A 289 6.30 9.54 -22.56
C ASP A 289 5.51 9.45 -21.23
N ILE A 290 5.66 10.43 -20.34
CA ILE A 290 4.92 10.47 -19.06
C ILE A 290 3.41 10.68 -19.27
N ALA A 291 3.03 11.54 -20.20
CA ALA A 291 1.63 11.77 -20.53
C ALA A 291 0.99 10.50 -21.11
N GLU A 292 1.70 9.80 -21.98
CA GLU A 292 1.26 8.54 -22.57
C GLU A 292 1.12 7.45 -21.51
N ILE A 293 2.08 7.28 -20.61
CA ILE A 293 1.99 6.34 -19.48
C ILE A 293 0.74 6.62 -18.65
N LYS A 294 0.49 7.88 -18.30
CA LYS A 294 -0.72 8.25 -17.54
C LYS A 294 -2.00 7.91 -18.29
N GLN A 295 -2.04 8.21 -19.57
CA GLN A 295 -3.22 7.94 -20.39
C GLN A 295 -3.49 6.44 -20.48
N VAL A 296 -2.47 5.64 -20.81
CA VAL A 296 -2.58 4.18 -20.91
C VAL A 296 -3.08 3.55 -19.60
N MET A 297 -2.53 3.97 -18.47
CA MET A 297 -2.96 3.48 -17.17
C MET A 297 -4.40 3.91 -16.83
N SER A 298 -4.79 5.13 -17.20
CA SER A 298 -6.16 5.64 -17.02
C SER A 298 -7.16 4.87 -17.89
N ASP A 299 -6.84 4.65 -19.15
CA ASP A 299 -7.67 3.90 -20.11
C ASP A 299 -7.83 2.43 -19.71
N ALA A 300 -6.79 1.84 -19.13
CA ALA A 300 -6.86 0.49 -18.58
C ALA A 300 -7.91 0.38 -17.46
N ALA A 301 -8.02 1.39 -16.60
CA ALA A 301 -9.08 1.43 -15.60
C ALA A 301 -10.45 1.57 -16.24
N GLU A 302 -10.60 2.44 -17.23
CA GLU A 302 -11.86 2.62 -17.94
C GLU A 302 -12.33 1.33 -18.64
N LYS A 303 -11.41 0.60 -19.28
CA LYS A 303 -11.71 -0.72 -19.88
C LYS A 303 -12.25 -1.71 -18.85
N VAL A 304 -11.73 -1.70 -17.63
CA VAL A 304 -12.08 -2.69 -16.58
C VAL A 304 -13.34 -2.30 -15.82
N ILE A 305 -13.42 -1.07 -15.31
CA ILE A 305 -14.51 -0.64 -14.42
C ILE A 305 -15.48 0.36 -15.04
N GLY A 306 -15.26 0.77 -16.28
CA GLY A 306 -16.09 1.74 -16.99
C GLY A 306 -15.85 3.20 -16.57
N ALA A 307 -14.71 3.48 -15.94
CA ALA A 307 -14.33 4.82 -15.54
C ALA A 307 -12.81 5.00 -15.53
N PRO A 308 -12.29 6.15 -15.98
CA PRO A 308 -10.88 6.48 -15.91
C PRO A 308 -10.46 6.73 -14.46
N ILE A 309 -9.24 6.36 -14.13
CA ILE A 309 -8.61 6.71 -12.84
C ILE A 309 -7.41 7.61 -13.12
N GLY A 310 -7.35 8.76 -12.46
CA GLY A 310 -6.19 9.65 -12.57
C GLY A 310 -4.92 8.98 -12.06
N VAL A 311 -3.78 9.29 -12.69
CA VAL A 311 -2.48 8.69 -12.37
C VAL A 311 -1.52 9.76 -11.89
N ASP A 312 -0.90 9.52 -10.73
CA ASP A 312 0.24 10.30 -10.24
C ASP A 312 1.53 9.67 -10.72
N THR A 313 2.52 10.52 -11.05
CA THR A 313 3.83 10.04 -11.49
C THR A 313 4.94 10.75 -10.73
N GLU A 314 5.96 9.99 -10.37
CA GLU A 314 7.21 10.48 -9.79
C GLU A 314 8.37 10.08 -10.71
N ILE A 315 9.25 11.03 -11.03
CA ILE A 315 10.39 10.81 -11.90
C ILE A 315 11.63 10.59 -11.04
N ILE A 316 12.28 9.45 -11.22
CA ILE A 316 13.50 9.08 -10.53
C ILE A 316 14.65 9.15 -11.53
N LYS A 317 15.54 10.14 -11.35
CA LYS A 317 16.65 10.40 -12.28
C LYS A 317 17.94 9.66 -11.93
N GLU A 318 18.20 9.45 -10.64
CA GLU A 318 19.42 8.82 -10.13
C GLU A 318 19.09 7.79 -9.05
N SER A 319 18.37 8.21 -8.01
CA SER A 319 17.95 7.34 -6.93
C SER A 319 16.55 7.68 -6.46
N TYR A 320 15.84 6.68 -5.94
CA TYR A 320 14.49 6.84 -5.41
C TYR A 320 14.50 7.64 -4.11
N VAL A 321 13.96 8.84 -4.14
CA VAL A 321 13.87 9.74 -2.98
C VAL A 321 12.43 10.18 -2.78
N GLN A 322 11.74 9.55 -1.86
CA GLN A 322 10.32 9.83 -1.58
C GLN A 322 10.13 11.12 -0.76
N LYS A 323 11.10 11.47 0.11
CA LYS A 323 11.15 12.74 0.87
C LYS A 323 12.58 13.26 0.90
N LYS A 324 12.74 14.59 0.88
CA LYS A 324 14.06 15.23 0.94
C LYS A 324 14.94 14.71 2.09
N ASP A 325 14.35 14.43 3.25
CA ASP A 325 15.07 13.90 4.41
C ASP A 325 15.57 12.46 4.22
N ASP A 326 14.99 11.67 3.32
CA ASP A 326 15.40 10.29 3.11
C ASP A 326 16.78 10.23 2.43
N LYS A 327 17.10 11.17 1.52
CA LYS A 327 18.41 11.29 0.88
C LYS A 327 19.50 11.62 1.92
N LYS A 328 19.26 12.61 2.76
CA LYS A 328 20.19 13.01 3.82
C LYS A 328 20.46 11.88 4.82
N ARG A 329 19.42 11.16 5.22
CA ARG A 329 19.54 9.99 6.13
C ARG A 329 20.28 8.83 5.47
N TRP A 330 20.08 8.62 4.17
CA TRP A 330 20.82 7.60 3.42
C TRP A 330 22.31 7.96 3.31
N GLU A 331 22.66 9.19 2.98
CA GLU A 331 24.04 9.68 2.90
C GLU A 331 24.75 9.47 4.24
N GLN A 332 24.15 9.86 5.36
CA GLN A 332 24.66 9.61 6.70
C GLN A 332 24.85 8.12 7.02
N LEU A 333 23.94 7.25 6.58
CA LEU A 333 24.05 5.82 6.77
C LEU A 333 25.19 5.23 5.92
N TYR A 334 25.26 5.65 4.67
CA TYR A 334 26.27 5.21 3.72
C TYR A 334 27.68 5.57 4.16
N GLU A 335 27.92 6.80 4.63
CA GLU A 335 29.19 7.20 5.22
C GLU A 335 29.59 6.34 6.44
N LYS A 336 28.64 6.03 7.32
CA LYS A 336 28.89 5.14 8.47
C LYS A 336 29.24 3.72 8.04
N LEU A 337 28.59 3.20 6.98
CA LEU A 337 28.88 1.88 6.44
C LEU A 337 30.28 1.81 5.81
N ILE A 338 30.70 2.84 5.06
CA ILE A 338 32.04 2.92 4.50
C ILE A 338 33.10 3.00 5.59
N LYS A 339 32.91 3.86 6.59
CA LYS A 339 33.84 3.98 7.74
C LYS A 339 33.96 2.66 8.50
N ALA A 340 32.87 1.94 8.72
CA ALA A 340 32.89 0.64 9.38
C ALA A 340 33.59 -0.44 8.53
N LYS A 341 33.50 -0.38 7.20
CA LYS A 341 34.22 -1.29 6.29
C LYS A 341 35.71 -0.98 6.28
N SER A 342 36.10 0.27 6.24
CA SER A 342 37.49 0.72 6.26
C SER A 342 38.17 0.35 7.61
N GLY A 343 37.49 0.50 8.74
CA GLY A 343 38.00 0.09 10.04
C GLY A 343 38.17 -1.42 10.19
N ARG A 344 37.32 -2.25 9.56
CA ARG A 344 37.51 -3.71 9.56
C ARG A 344 38.67 -4.16 8.66
N ILE A 345 38.94 -3.46 7.57
CA ILE A 345 40.10 -3.77 6.70
C ILE A 345 41.42 -3.38 7.42
N ALA A 346 41.42 -2.32 8.20
CA ALA A 346 42.56 -1.92 9.01
C ALA A 346 42.83 -2.95 10.13
N SER A 347 41.80 -3.47 10.81
CA SER A 347 41.97 -4.46 11.90
C SER A 347 42.35 -5.87 11.43
N THR A 348 42.12 -6.21 10.15
CA THR A 348 42.55 -7.49 9.58
C THR A 348 43.98 -7.46 8.98
N ARG A 349 44.60 -6.27 8.87
CA ARG A 349 46.02 -6.13 8.46
C ARG A 349 47.02 -6.05 9.58
N GLU A 350 46.56 -6.02 10.85
CA GLU A 350 47.45 -6.04 12.04
C GLU A 350 47.57 -7.42 12.68
N VAL A 351 47.14 -8.49 12.02
CA VAL A 351 47.21 -9.88 12.49
C VAL A 351 47.83 -10.76 11.39
N ASP A 352 49.02 -10.33 10.87
CA ASP A 352 49.92 -11.19 10.11
C ASP A 352 51.38 -10.95 10.59
#